data_73a95d9e65f260f62b40a44aec201c8d
#
_entry.id   73a95d9e65f260f62b40a44aec201c8d
#
_cell.length_a   1.000
_cell.length_b   1.000
_cell.length_c   1.000
_cell.angle_alpha   90.00
_cell.angle_beta   90.00
_cell.angle_gamma   90.00
#
_symmetry.space_group_name_H-M   'P 1'
#
loop_
_entity.id
_entity.type
_entity.pdbx_description
1 polymer ?
#
loop_
_entity_poly.entity_id
_entity_poly.type
_entity_poly.pdbx_seq_one_letter_code
_entity_poly.pdbx_strand_id
1 'polypeptide(L)'
;MPQTIPMHIIARIRSDFPTKFGIPRQSGLADAPARIVFEPEFRNADALRGIEGYSHLWLLWHFSEAEREGWSPTVRPPKLGGNRRMGVFATRSPFRPNAIGLSSVRLDRVELHTPEGPVLHIAGADLMDGTPILDIKPYLAYTDAHPDAAGGFAYEVLQRTLPVDCLPDLLARLPEDRREALLSVLAQDPRPGYQDEPDRLYGFPFAGFEVRFSVSDGRLTVVDIEPANG
;
A
#
# COMPACT_ATOMS: atom_id res chain seq x y z
N MET A 1 2.83 34.72 6.26
CA MET A 1 2.42 33.62 5.38
C MET A 1 2.98 32.34 5.95
N PRO A 2 2.29 31.19 5.89
CA PRO A 2 2.89 29.95 6.33
C PRO A 2 4.14 29.66 5.48
N GLN A 3 5.21 29.23 6.14
CA GLN A 3 6.46 28.88 5.48
C GLN A 3 6.27 27.56 4.73
N THR A 4 6.65 27.50 3.45
CA THR A 4 6.64 26.28 2.64
C THR A 4 8.06 25.78 2.45
N ILE A 5 8.27 24.49 2.59
CA ILE A 5 9.54 23.81 2.34
C ILE A 5 9.36 22.98 1.07
N PRO A 6 10.08 23.25 -0.03
CA PRO A 6 10.03 22.44 -1.23
C PRO A 6 10.68 21.07 -0.97
N MET A 7 10.10 20.01 -1.57
CA MET A 7 10.65 18.66 -1.52
C MET A 7 10.83 18.12 -2.94
N HIS A 8 11.86 17.31 -3.16
CA HIS A 8 12.09 16.63 -4.42
C HIS A 8 11.40 15.25 -4.44
N ILE A 9 10.86 14.87 -5.58
CA ILE A 9 10.49 13.50 -5.86
C ILE A 9 11.77 12.78 -6.27
N ILE A 10 12.25 11.84 -5.45
CA ILE A 10 13.50 11.13 -5.71
C ILE A 10 13.29 9.83 -6.50
N ALA A 11 12.11 9.24 -6.39
CA ALA A 11 11.76 7.97 -7.02
C ALA A 11 10.25 7.83 -7.18
N ARG A 12 9.83 6.81 -7.92
CA ARG A 12 8.44 6.35 -7.97
C ARG A 12 8.37 4.86 -7.69
N ILE A 13 7.29 4.46 -7.03
CA ILE A 13 6.99 3.03 -6.90
C ILE A 13 6.37 2.50 -8.19
N ARG A 14 6.68 1.25 -8.51
CA ARG A 14 5.98 0.41 -9.49
C ARG A 14 5.36 -0.75 -8.74
N SER A 15 4.05 -0.78 -8.66
CA SER A 15 3.28 -1.77 -7.91
C SER A 15 2.18 -2.38 -8.78
N ASP A 16 1.60 -3.46 -8.30
CA ASP A 16 0.50 -4.16 -8.96
C ASP A 16 -0.88 -3.50 -8.69
N PHE A 17 -0.90 -2.30 -8.07
CA PHE A 17 -2.11 -1.56 -7.71
C PHE A 17 -2.28 -0.30 -8.57
N PRO A 18 -2.93 -0.36 -9.75
CA PRO A 18 -3.12 0.81 -10.61
C PRO A 18 -4.20 1.78 -10.08
N THR A 19 -5.01 1.36 -9.12
CA THR A 19 -6.08 2.17 -8.51
C THR A 19 -6.05 2.09 -6.99
N LYS A 20 -6.77 2.99 -6.32
CA LYS A 20 -6.87 3.02 -4.84
C LYS A 20 -7.62 1.81 -4.26
N PHE A 21 -8.50 1.19 -5.04
CA PHE A 21 -9.26 0.02 -4.58
C PHE A 21 -8.38 -1.23 -4.66
N GLY A 22 -8.35 -2.01 -3.60
CA GLY A 22 -7.49 -3.20 -3.48
C GLY A 22 -6.14 -2.95 -2.81
N ILE A 23 -5.68 -1.69 -2.67
CA ILE A 23 -4.44 -1.39 -1.94
C ILE A 23 -4.56 -1.84 -0.48
N PRO A 24 -3.56 -2.56 0.08
CA PRO A 24 -3.52 -2.87 1.51
C PRO A 24 -3.61 -1.59 2.34
N ARG A 25 -4.33 -1.64 3.45
CA ARG A 25 -4.59 -0.44 4.28
C ARG A 25 -3.40 0.08 5.03
N GLN A 26 -2.41 -0.76 5.25
CA GLN A 26 -1.11 -0.43 5.84
C GLN A 26 -0.06 -1.32 5.21
N SER A 27 1.17 -0.85 5.19
CA SER A 27 2.32 -1.64 4.78
C SER A 27 2.48 -2.89 5.64
N GLY A 28 2.98 -3.96 5.05
CA GLY A 28 3.24 -5.24 5.72
C GLY A 28 2.00 -6.11 5.96
N LEU A 29 0.78 -5.65 5.59
CA LEU A 29 -0.44 -6.48 5.72
C LEU A 29 -0.62 -7.47 4.57
N ALA A 30 -0.04 -7.19 3.41
CA ALA A 30 0.00 -8.09 2.27
C ALA A 30 1.39 -8.06 1.65
N ASP A 31 1.92 -9.22 1.28
CA ASP A 31 3.29 -9.37 0.77
C ASP A 31 3.35 -9.18 -0.75
N ALA A 32 2.74 -8.09 -1.23
CA ALA A 32 2.73 -7.74 -2.64
C ALA A 32 4.09 -7.18 -3.06
N PRO A 33 4.72 -7.73 -4.14
CA PRO A 33 5.98 -7.25 -4.64
C PRO A 33 5.82 -5.90 -5.36
N ALA A 34 6.84 -5.05 -5.24
CA ALA A 34 6.91 -3.77 -5.92
C ALA A 34 8.37 -3.40 -6.22
N ARG A 35 8.55 -2.35 -7.01
CA ARG A 35 9.88 -1.82 -7.34
C ARG A 35 9.91 -0.32 -7.09
N ILE A 36 11.03 0.18 -6.59
CA ILE A 36 11.31 1.62 -6.50
C ILE A 36 12.28 1.97 -7.63
N VAL A 37 11.83 2.84 -8.52
CA VAL A 37 12.61 3.33 -9.68
C VAL A 37 12.93 4.79 -9.44
N PHE A 38 14.21 5.13 -9.41
CA PHE A 38 14.67 6.48 -9.14
C PHE A 38 14.43 7.41 -10.33
N GLU A 39 14.13 8.68 -10.05
CA GLU A 39 14.11 9.71 -11.07
C GLU A 39 15.53 9.92 -11.64
N PRO A 40 15.67 10.33 -12.91
CA PRO A 40 16.98 10.38 -13.61
C PRO A 40 18.07 11.10 -12.85
N GLU A 41 17.76 12.19 -12.17
CA GLU A 41 18.70 12.98 -11.36
C GLU A 41 19.28 12.20 -10.18
N PHE A 42 18.53 11.24 -9.63
CA PHE A 42 18.89 10.48 -8.43
C PHE A 42 19.37 9.05 -8.72
N ARG A 43 19.63 8.70 -10.00
CA ARG A 43 20.09 7.36 -10.44
C ARG A 43 21.57 7.13 -10.19
N ASN A 44 22.04 7.43 -8.98
CA ASN A 44 23.44 7.22 -8.60
C ASN A 44 23.55 6.00 -7.67
N ALA A 45 24.25 4.95 -8.13
CA ALA A 45 24.48 3.74 -7.36
C ALA A 45 25.22 3.98 -6.03
N ASP A 46 26.06 5.00 -5.96
CA ASP A 46 26.77 5.36 -4.72
C ASP A 46 25.82 5.79 -3.59
N ALA A 47 24.65 6.34 -3.93
CA ALA A 47 23.63 6.72 -2.94
C ALA A 47 22.98 5.49 -2.28
N LEU A 48 23.12 4.30 -2.87
CA LEU A 48 22.58 3.04 -2.37
C LEU A 48 23.63 2.16 -1.68
N ARG A 49 24.88 2.63 -1.59
CA ARG A 49 25.98 1.83 -1.02
C ARG A 49 25.66 1.42 0.43
N GLY A 50 25.61 0.13 0.68
CA GLY A 50 25.32 -0.45 2.01
C GLY A 50 23.82 -0.63 2.31
N ILE A 51 22.90 -0.26 1.42
CA ILE A 51 21.45 -0.42 1.63
C ILE A 51 21.06 -1.91 1.68
N GLU A 52 21.79 -2.76 0.97
CA GLU A 52 21.61 -4.22 0.93
C GLU A 52 21.82 -4.91 2.29
N GLY A 53 22.44 -4.22 3.24
CA GLY A 53 22.61 -4.69 4.62
C GLY A 53 21.34 -4.58 5.47
N TYR A 54 20.28 -3.96 4.96
CA TYR A 54 19.03 -3.77 5.68
C TYR A 54 17.91 -4.63 5.11
N SER A 55 17.14 -5.25 5.98
CA SER A 55 15.98 -6.07 5.60
C SER A 55 14.72 -5.24 5.32
N HIS A 56 14.61 -4.05 5.92
CA HIS A 56 13.45 -3.18 5.79
C HIS A 56 13.87 -1.73 5.61
N LEU A 57 13.01 -0.98 4.93
CA LEU A 57 13.17 0.43 4.64
C LEU A 57 11.92 1.21 5.05
N TRP A 58 12.12 2.43 5.53
CA TRP A 58 11.09 3.46 5.59
C TRP A 58 10.99 4.17 4.26
N LEU A 59 9.78 4.28 3.72
CA LEU A 59 9.45 5.14 2.59
C LEU A 59 8.66 6.34 3.09
N LEU A 60 9.14 7.55 2.80
CA LEU A 60 8.38 8.78 2.90
C LEU A 60 7.85 9.09 1.50
N TRP A 61 6.54 9.25 1.37
CA TRP A 61 5.91 9.38 0.05
C TRP A 61 4.75 10.38 0.07
N HIS A 62 4.31 10.78 -1.11
CA HIS A 62 3.29 11.80 -1.27
C HIS A 62 1.96 11.18 -1.70
N PHE A 63 0.87 11.56 -1.01
CA PHE A 63 -0.50 11.18 -1.38
C PHE A 63 -0.99 11.99 -2.59
N SER A 64 -0.33 11.86 -3.75
CA SER A 64 -0.57 12.66 -4.95
C SER A 64 -2.02 12.61 -5.46
N GLU A 65 -2.70 11.49 -5.25
CA GLU A 65 -4.09 11.28 -5.68
C GLU A 65 -5.14 11.69 -4.64
N ALA A 66 -4.73 12.30 -3.55
CA ALA A 66 -5.62 12.72 -2.47
C ALA A 66 -5.49 14.22 -2.13
N GLU A 67 -4.82 14.97 -2.99
CA GLU A 67 -4.69 16.42 -2.80
C GLU A 67 -6.04 17.12 -2.83
N ARG A 68 -6.21 18.05 -1.91
CA ARG A 68 -7.40 18.94 -1.82
C ARG A 68 -6.93 20.33 -1.47
N GLU A 69 -7.65 21.33 -1.95
CA GLU A 69 -7.51 22.69 -1.46
C GLU A 69 -7.93 22.75 0.02
N GLY A 70 -7.01 23.25 0.85
CA GLY A 70 -7.22 23.37 2.30
C GLY A 70 -7.15 22.04 3.05
N TRP A 71 -7.28 22.12 4.35
CA TRP A 71 -7.27 20.97 5.25
C TRP A 71 -8.37 21.08 6.29
N SER A 72 -8.73 19.96 6.92
CA SER A 72 -9.69 19.92 8.01
C SER A 72 -9.03 19.37 9.27
N PRO A 73 -9.27 19.97 10.46
CA PRO A 73 -8.72 19.45 11.71
C PRO A 73 -9.26 18.07 12.08
N THR A 74 -10.37 17.65 11.47
CA THR A 74 -10.99 16.35 11.73
C THR A 74 -11.30 15.59 10.45
N VAL A 75 -11.23 14.26 10.54
CA VAL A 75 -11.62 13.33 9.48
C VAL A 75 -12.61 12.29 10.03
N ARG A 76 -13.28 11.57 9.14
CA ARG A 76 -14.18 10.47 9.49
C ARG A 76 -13.57 9.16 8.98
N PRO A 77 -12.89 8.39 9.85
CA PRO A 77 -12.33 7.11 9.44
C PRO A 77 -13.46 6.16 8.99
N PRO A 78 -13.40 5.58 7.77
CA PRO A 78 -14.46 4.73 7.24
C PRO A 78 -14.81 3.55 8.16
N LYS A 79 -13.81 2.99 8.83
CA LYS A 79 -13.97 1.82 9.71
C LYS A 79 -14.60 2.12 11.07
N LEU A 80 -14.71 3.39 11.46
CA LEU A 80 -15.49 3.80 12.64
C LEU A 80 -16.96 4.10 12.26
N GLY A 81 -17.46 3.49 11.17
CA GLY A 81 -18.82 3.66 10.69
C GLY A 81 -19.11 5.02 10.06
N GLY A 82 -18.05 5.82 9.76
CA GLY A 82 -18.18 7.13 9.10
C GLY A 82 -18.84 8.23 9.95
N ASN A 83 -19.37 7.92 11.13
CA ASN A 83 -20.08 8.86 12.00
C ASN A 83 -19.18 9.50 13.06
N ARG A 84 -18.14 8.80 13.50
CA ARG A 84 -17.21 9.30 14.52
C ARG A 84 -16.13 10.17 13.86
N ARG A 85 -15.98 11.41 14.34
CA ARG A 85 -14.90 12.30 13.93
C ARG A 85 -13.65 12.07 14.77
N MET A 86 -12.50 12.03 14.12
CA MET A 86 -11.19 11.94 14.78
C MET A 86 -10.32 13.12 14.36
N GLY A 87 -9.46 13.60 15.25
CA GLY A 87 -8.43 14.58 14.88
C GLY A 87 -7.55 14.01 13.76
N VAL A 88 -7.22 14.82 12.74
CA VAL A 88 -6.46 14.36 11.58
C VAL A 88 -5.09 13.80 11.99
N PHE A 89 -4.45 14.39 13.01
CA PHE A 89 -3.16 13.93 13.54
C PHE A 89 -3.23 12.65 14.38
N ALA A 90 -4.44 12.26 14.80
CA ALA A 90 -4.67 10.96 15.42
C ALA A 90 -4.98 9.86 14.38
N THR A 91 -4.83 10.14 13.10
CA THR A 91 -5.10 9.21 12.00
C THR A 91 -3.96 9.17 10.99
N ARG A 92 -3.97 8.18 10.11
CA ARG A 92 -3.10 8.10 8.92
C ARG A 92 -3.85 8.54 7.64
N SER A 93 -4.86 9.39 7.78
CA SER A 93 -5.62 9.93 6.65
C SER A 93 -4.71 10.74 5.71
N PRO A 94 -4.91 10.64 4.38
CA PRO A 94 -4.20 11.47 3.40
C PRO A 94 -4.59 12.96 3.48
N PHE A 95 -5.79 13.27 4.02
CA PHE A 95 -6.35 14.63 4.08
C PHE A 95 -5.77 15.44 5.24
N ARG A 96 -4.48 15.67 5.19
CA ARG A 96 -3.68 16.35 6.22
C ARG A 96 -2.92 17.54 5.63
N PRO A 97 -2.43 18.51 6.46
CA PRO A 97 -1.76 19.71 5.96
C PRO A 97 -0.59 19.42 5.03
N ASN A 98 0.20 18.40 5.34
CA ASN A 98 1.23 17.86 4.49
C ASN A 98 0.82 16.43 4.15
N ALA A 99 0.46 16.18 2.89
CA ALA A 99 -0.03 14.89 2.41
C ALA A 99 1.11 13.87 2.28
N ILE A 100 1.85 13.64 3.39
CA ILE A 100 2.99 12.72 3.46
C ILE A 100 2.54 11.40 4.07
N GLY A 101 2.84 10.30 3.38
CA GLY A 101 2.71 8.93 3.86
C GLY A 101 4.04 8.41 4.41
N LEU A 102 3.96 7.40 5.27
CA LEU A 102 5.10 6.69 5.85
C LEU A 102 4.78 5.21 5.87
N SER A 103 5.60 4.40 5.19
CA SER A 103 5.43 2.96 5.07
C SER A 103 6.74 2.24 5.33
N SER A 104 6.70 1.19 6.18
CA SER A 104 7.81 0.26 6.30
C SER A 104 7.62 -0.87 5.31
N VAL A 105 8.63 -1.14 4.49
CA VAL A 105 8.60 -2.17 3.45
C VAL A 105 9.79 -3.11 3.59
N ARG A 106 9.63 -4.38 3.20
CA ARG A 106 10.74 -5.33 3.13
C ARG A 106 11.58 -5.03 1.90
N LEU A 107 12.90 -5.01 2.04
CA LEU A 107 13.86 -4.98 0.93
C LEU A 107 14.19 -6.41 0.53
N ASP A 108 13.81 -6.82 -0.68
CA ASP A 108 14.09 -8.17 -1.18
C ASP A 108 15.44 -8.24 -1.90
N ARG A 109 15.75 -7.26 -2.74
CA ARG A 109 17.04 -7.17 -3.43
C ARG A 109 17.29 -5.77 -3.99
N VAL A 110 18.56 -5.49 -4.26
CA VAL A 110 19.04 -4.27 -4.92
C VAL A 110 19.62 -4.65 -6.28
N GLU A 111 19.21 -3.96 -7.32
CA GLU A 111 19.71 -4.13 -8.69
C GLU A 111 20.29 -2.81 -9.16
N LEU A 112 21.63 -2.70 -9.13
CA LEU A 112 22.32 -1.42 -9.37
C LEU A 112 22.40 -1.04 -10.85
N HIS A 113 22.32 -2.02 -11.77
CA HIS A 113 22.55 -1.81 -13.19
C HIS A 113 21.36 -2.33 -14.01
N THR A 114 20.37 -1.48 -14.21
CA THR A 114 19.25 -1.72 -15.12
C THR A 114 19.15 -0.61 -16.16
N PRO A 115 18.36 -0.77 -17.23
CA PRO A 115 18.08 0.32 -18.17
C PRO A 115 17.42 1.53 -17.52
N GLU A 116 16.75 1.34 -16.36
CA GLU A 116 16.10 2.38 -15.58
C GLU A 116 17.02 2.99 -14.49
N GLY A 117 18.31 2.59 -14.47
CA GLY A 117 19.24 2.90 -13.39
C GLY A 117 19.10 1.91 -12.22
N PRO A 118 19.55 2.28 -11.01
CA PRO A 118 19.37 1.45 -9.84
C PRO A 118 17.89 1.22 -9.51
N VAL A 119 17.53 0.01 -9.11
CA VAL A 119 16.16 -0.39 -8.72
C VAL A 119 16.21 -1.12 -7.39
N LEU A 120 15.30 -0.76 -6.48
CA LEU A 120 15.06 -1.54 -5.26
C LEU A 120 13.83 -2.41 -5.47
N HIS A 121 13.96 -3.71 -5.27
CA HIS A 121 12.85 -4.65 -5.24
C HIS A 121 12.41 -4.81 -3.79
N ILE A 122 11.14 -4.54 -3.54
CA ILE A 122 10.54 -4.51 -2.21
C ILE A 122 9.26 -5.33 -2.19
N ALA A 123 8.80 -5.64 -0.98
CA ALA A 123 7.48 -6.22 -0.76
C ALA A 123 6.76 -5.56 0.42
N GLY A 124 5.45 -5.70 0.45
CA GLY A 124 4.64 -5.19 1.56
C GLY A 124 4.27 -3.72 1.46
N ALA A 125 4.40 -3.08 0.30
CA ALA A 125 3.99 -1.70 0.11
C ALA A 125 2.47 -1.53 0.04
N ASP A 126 1.98 -0.42 0.60
CA ASP A 126 0.58 0.02 0.58
C ASP A 126 0.40 1.27 -0.32
N LEU A 127 1.09 1.28 -1.46
CA LEU A 127 1.16 2.40 -2.38
C LEU A 127 0.61 2.03 -3.77
N MET A 128 -0.12 2.97 -4.34
CA MET A 128 -0.58 2.88 -5.73
C MET A 128 0.60 2.99 -6.70
N ASP A 129 0.51 2.36 -7.88
CA ASP A 129 1.51 2.50 -8.93
C ASP A 129 1.76 3.98 -9.28
N GLY A 130 3.01 4.33 -9.50
CA GLY A 130 3.44 5.69 -9.82
C GLY A 130 3.51 6.65 -8.62
N THR A 131 3.15 6.24 -7.40
CA THR A 131 3.22 7.10 -6.21
C THR A 131 4.63 7.69 -6.03
N PRO A 132 4.74 9.03 -5.86
CA PRO A 132 6.01 9.70 -5.65
C PRO A 132 6.64 9.35 -4.30
N ILE A 133 7.92 9.01 -4.30
CA ILE A 133 8.75 8.79 -3.11
C ILE A 133 9.59 10.06 -2.87
N LEU A 134 9.56 10.56 -1.64
CA LEU A 134 10.24 11.78 -1.21
C LEU A 134 11.56 11.48 -0.51
N ASP A 135 11.63 10.36 0.21
CA ASP A 135 12.83 9.93 0.94
C ASP A 135 12.78 8.42 1.24
N ILE A 136 13.95 7.83 1.41
CA ILE A 136 14.14 6.42 1.79
C ILE A 136 15.12 6.37 2.95
N LYS A 137 14.77 5.67 4.03
CA LYS A 137 15.66 5.47 5.18
C LYS A 137 15.70 4.01 5.58
N PRO A 138 16.81 3.52 6.10
CA PRO A 138 16.84 2.17 6.68
C PRO A 138 15.93 2.09 7.91
N TYR A 139 15.23 0.96 8.05
CA TYR A 139 14.50 0.63 9.27
C TYR A 139 15.47 0.01 10.28
N LEU A 140 15.49 0.54 11.49
CA LEU A 140 16.38 0.14 12.57
C LEU A 140 15.55 -0.46 13.72
N ALA A 141 15.44 -1.79 13.75
CA ALA A 141 14.56 -2.49 14.70
C ALA A 141 14.82 -2.12 16.17
N TYR A 142 16.07 -1.84 16.55
CA TYR A 142 16.42 -1.51 17.93
C TYR A 142 15.90 -0.14 18.40
N THR A 143 15.48 0.74 17.47
CA THR A 143 14.94 2.08 17.80
C THR A 143 13.54 2.30 17.22
N ASP A 144 13.19 1.66 16.11
CA ASP A 144 11.92 1.90 15.41
C ASP A 144 10.79 0.97 15.91
N ALA A 145 11.14 -0.19 16.48
CA ALA A 145 10.16 -1.14 16.99
C ALA A 145 9.73 -0.79 18.42
N HIS A 146 8.43 -0.62 18.62
CA HIS A 146 7.80 -0.41 19.93
C HIS A 146 6.69 -1.44 20.15
N PRO A 147 7.02 -2.70 20.52
CA PRO A 147 6.03 -3.78 20.65
C PRO A 147 4.89 -3.48 21.63
N ASP A 148 5.17 -2.69 22.67
CA ASP A 148 4.20 -2.32 23.71
C ASP A 148 3.44 -1.00 23.40
N ALA A 149 3.59 -0.45 22.18
CA ALA A 149 2.94 0.80 21.83
C ALA A 149 1.40 0.66 21.82
N ALA A 150 0.72 1.61 22.47
CA ALA A 150 -0.74 1.67 22.43
C ALA A 150 -1.23 2.15 21.06
N GLY A 151 -2.14 1.40 20.42
CA GLY A 151 -2.62 1.68 19.06
C GLY A 151 -3.87 2.56 18.97
N GLY A 152 -4.37 3.07 20.11
CA GLY A 152 -5.58 3.91 20.14
C GLY A 152 -6.76 3.22 19.47
N PHE A 153 -7.59 3.98 18.74
CA PHE A 153 -8.76 3.43 18.05
C PHE A 153 -8.40 2.43 16.91
N ALA A 154 -7.16 2.39 16.46
CA ALA A 154 -6.76 1.44 15.42
C ALA A 154 -6.91 -0.01 15.91
N TYR A 155 -6.71 -0.28 17.18
CA TYR A 155 -6.96 -1.60 17.76
C TYR A 155 -8.45 -1.96 17.84
N GLU A 156 -9.34 -0.97 18.01
CA GLU A 156 -10.80 -1.20 18.01
C GLU A 156 -11.30 -1.69 16.65
N VAL A 157 -10.60 -1.27 15.58
CA VAL A 157 -10.94 -1.56 14.19
C VAL A 157 -9.98 -2.53 13.51
N LEU A 158 -9.11 -3.17 14.30
CA LEU A 158 -8.20 -4.18 13.77
C LEU A 158 -9.03 -5.31 13.18
N GLN A 159 -8.96 -5.45 11.86
CA GLN A 159 -9.76 -6.44 11.17
C GLN A 159 -9.16 -7.82 11.32
N ARG A 160 -10.05 -8.77 11.53
CA ARG A 160 -9.75 -10.17 11.29
C ARG A 160 -9.64 -10.37 9.77
N THR A 161 -8.66 -11.15 9.35
CA THR A 161 -8.58 -11.60 7.96
C THR A 161 -9.79 -12.47 7.62
N LEU A 162 -10.29 -12.33 6.39
CA LEU A 162 -11.32 -13.22 5.87
C LEU A 162 -10.68 -14.49 5.29
N PRO A 163 -11.30 -15.66 5.49
CA PRO A 163 -11.00 -16.81 4.66
C PRO A 163 -11.26 -16.48 3.19
N VAL A 164 -10.34 -16.86 2.30
CA VAL A 164 -10.44 -16.63 0.86
C VAL A 164 -10.58 -17.96 0.15
N ASP A 165 -11.68 -18.11 -0.59
CA ASP A 165 -11.89 -19.23 -1.49
C ASP A 165 -11.58 -18.78 -2.92
N CYS A 166 -10.60 -19.42 -3.54
CA CYS A 166 -10.24 -19.21 -4.94
C CYS A 166 -10.00 -20.57 -5.59
N LEU A 167 -10.71 -20.84 -6.67
CA LEU A 167 -10.48 -22.06 -7.44
C LEU A 167 -9.06 -22.07 -8.02
N PRO A 168 -8.35 -23.22 -7.97
CA PRO A 168 -6.99 -23.32 -8.49
C PRO A 168 -6.86 -22.85 -9.96
N ASP A 169 -7.84 -23.15 -10.80
CA ASP A 169 -7.85 -22.77 -12.21
C ASP A 169 -7.97 -21.25 -12.41
N LEU A 170 -8.71 -20.55 -11.53
CA LEU A 170 -8.77 -19.09 -11.54
C LEU A 170 -7.44 -18.48 -11.09
N LEU A 171 -6.89 -19.00 -9.99
CA LEU A 171 -5.62 -18.52 -9.46
C LEU A 171 -4.46 -18.77 -10.44
N ALA A 172 -4.52 -19.87 -11.21
CA ALA A 172 -3.50 -20.20 -12.22
C ALA A 172 -3.46 -19.20 -13.40
N ARG A 173 -4.48 -18.37 -13.58
CA ARG A 173 -4.47 -17.30 -14.59
C ARG A 173 -3.47 -16.18 -14.29
N LEU A 174 -3.12 -15.99 -12.99
CA LEU A 174 -2.08 -15.05 -12.63
C LEU A 174 -0.69 -15.67 -12.73
N PRO A 175 0.35 -14.83 -12.95
CA PRO A 175 1.74 -15.23 -12.75
C PRO A 175 1.94 -15.85 -11.36
N GLU A 176 2.77 -16.87 -11.27
CA GLU A 176 2.97 -17.65 -10.05
C GLU A 176 3.39 -16.78 -8.86
N ASP A 177 4.29 -15.83 -9.10
CA ASP A 177 4.83 -14.89 -8.12
C ASP A 177 3.81 -13.82 -7.64
N ARG A 178 2.60 -13.78 -8.20
CA ARG A 178 1.51 -12.86 -7.84
C ARG A 178 0.37 -13.53 -7.07
N ARG A 179 0.30 -14.86 -7.08
CA ARG A 179 -0.83 -15.62 -6.53
C ARG A 179 -0.97 -15.45 -5.03
N GLU A 180 0.12 -15.62 -4.29
CA GLU A 180 0.11 -15.46 -2.83
C GLU A 180 -0.18 -14.01 -2.43
N ALA A 181 0.39 -13.04 -3.14
CA ALA A 181 0.12 -11.63 -2.92
C ALA A 181 -1.37 -11.31 -3.11
N LEU A 182 -2.02 -11.81 -4.18
CA LEU A 182 -3.46 -11.62 -4.38
C LEU A 182 -4.28 -12.19 -3.22
N LEU A 183 -4.01 -13.43 -2.80
CA LEU A 183 -4.75 -14.06 -1.70
C LEU A 183 -4.58 -13.28 -0.39
N SER A 184 -3.38 -12.78 -0.13
CA SER A 184 -3.08 -11.95 1.04
C SER A 184 -3.83 -10.62 1.00
N VAL A 185 -3.92 -9.95 -0.16
CA VAL A 185 -4.71 -8.72 -0.36
C VAL A 185 -6.19 -8.98 -0.13
N LEU A 186 -6.74 -10.03 -0.71
CA LEU A 186 -8.16 -10.40 -0.56
C LEU A 186 -8.51 -10.73 0.89
N ALA A 187 -7.62 -11.42 1.61
CA ALA A 187 -7.79 -11.73 3.02
C ALA A 187 -7.94 -10.48 3.90
N GLN A 188 -7.40 -9.32 3.48
CA GLN A 188 -7.55 -8.04 4.19
C GLN A 188 -8.91 -7.36 4.00
N ASP A 189 -9.87 -8.00 3.34
CA ASP A 189 -11.19 -7.45 3.01
C ASP A 189 -11.10 -6.07 2.34
N PRO A 190 -10.85 -6.03 1.02
CA PRO A 190 -10.65 -4.76 0.32
C PRO A 190 -11.93 -3.92 0.19
N ARG A 191 -13.10 -4.44 0.58
CA ARG A 191 -14.38 -3.71 0.49
C ARG A 191 -14.33 -2.40 1.29
N PRO A 192 -15.05 -1.35 0.84
CA PRO A 192 -15.31 -0.18 1.65
C PRO A 192 -16.05 -0.58 2.95
N GLY A 193 -15.56 -0.14 4.12
CA GLY A 193 -16.06 -0.57 5.43
C GLY A 193 -17.52 -0.21 5.76
N TYR A 194 -18.22 0.50 4.87
CA TYR A 194 -19.66 0.85 4.97
C TYR A 194 -20.54 0.03 4.02
N GLN A 195 -19.95 -0.88 3.23
CA GLN A 195 -20.68 -1.74 2.30
C GLN A 195 -20.67 -3.17 2.83
N ASP A 196 -21.80 -3.57 3.38
CA ASP A 196 -22.07 -4.94 3.81
C ASP A 196 -23.32 -5.42 3.06
N GLU A 197 -23.18 -5.59 1.74
CA GLU A 197 -24.23 -6.11 0.86
C GLU A 197 -23.87 -7.56 0.54
N PRO A 198 -24.62 -8.53 1.08
CA PRO A 198 -24.44 -9.94 0.72
C PRO A 198 -24.56 -10.13 -0.79
N ASP A 199 -23.74 -10.98 -1.36
CA ASP A 199 -23.75 -11.38 -2.79
C ASP A 199 -23.43 -10.25 -3.80
N ARG A 200 -23.05 -9.05 -3.34
CA ARG A 200 -22.56 -8.02 -4.23
C ARG A 200 -21.24 -8.43 -4.84
N LEU A 201 -21.15 -8.31 -6.16
CA LEU A 201 -19.91 -8.50 -6.90
C LEU A 201 -19.05 -7.24 -6.85
N TYR A 202 -17.83 -7.41 -6.34
CA TYR A 202 -16.79 -6.39 -6.32
C TYR A 202 -15.72 -6.73 -7.34
N GLY A 203 -15.04 -5.73 -7.87
CA GLY A 203 -13.93 -5.92 -8.78
C GLY A 203 -12.84 -4.89 -8.55
N PHE A 204 -11.58 -5.27 -8.76
CA PHE A 204 -10.44 -4.36 -8.76
C PHE A 204 -9.32 -4.87 -9.65
N PRO A 205 -8.56 -3.95 -10.24
CA PRO A 205 -7.39 -4.30 -11.04
C PRO A 205 -6.20 -4.63 -10.14
N PHE A 206 -5.53 -5.75 -10.45
CA PHE A 206 -4.33 -6.22 -9.77
C PHE A 206 -3.41 -6.93 -10.77
N ALA A 207 -2.14 -6.56 -10.82
CA ALA A 207 -1.11 -7.18 -11.67
C ALA A 207 -1.51 -7.33 -13.15
N GLY A 208 -2.26 -6.37 -13.71
CA GLY A 208 -2.75 -6.41 -15.09
C GLY A 208 -4.00 -7.28 -15.31
N PHE A 209 -4.65 -7.72 -14.26
CA PHE A 209 -5.90 -8.48 -14.29
C PHE A 209 -7.01 -7.73 -13.55
N GLU A 210 -8.25 -7.96 -13.97
CA GLU A 210 -9.45 -7.60 -13.22
C GLU A 210 -9.85 -8.78 -12.36
N VAL A 211 -9.85 -8.59 -11.04
CA VAL A 211 -10.20 -9.61 -10.05
C VAL A 211 -11.59 -9.32 -9.52
N ARG A 212 -12.51 -10.27 -9.69
CA ARG A 212 -13.89 -10.17 -9.21
C ARG A 212 -14.15 -11.12 -8.04
N PHE A 213 -14.80 -10.61 -7.01
CA PHE A 213 -15.08 -11.38 -5.80
C PHE A 213 -16.40 -10.97 -5.16
N SER A 214 -16.96 -11.84 -4.34
CA SER A 214 -18.08 -11.56 -3.44
C SER A 214 -17.71 -11.91 -2.00
N VAL A 215 -18.47 -11.39 -1.04
CA VAL A 215 -18.30 -11.74 0.37
C VAL A 215 -19.65 -12.07 0.96
N SER A 216 -19.77 -13.30 1.47
CA SER A 216 -20.96 -13.80 2.15
C SER A 216 -20.54 -14.62 3.37
N ASP A 217 -21.30 -14.52 4.47
CA ASP A 217 -21.07 -15.27 5.72
C ASP A 217 -19.63 -15.17 6.27
N GLY A 218 -19.01 -13.99 6.12
CA GLY A 218 -17.65 -13.75 6.60
C GLY A 218 -16.56 -14.47 5.79
N ARG A 219 -16.84 -14.87 4.56
CA ARG A 219 -15.94 -15.54 3.63
C ARG A 219 -15.90 -14.79 2.31
N LEU A 220 -14.73 -14.61 1.75
CA LEU A 220 -14.51 -14.02 0.43
C LEU A 220 -14.34 -15.12 -0.60
N THR A 221 -15.13 -15.06 -1.69
CA THR A 221 -15.04 -16.00 -2.81
C THR A 221 -14.62 -15.25 -4.06
N VAL A 222 -13.52 -15.69 -4.69
CA VAL A 222 -13.09 -15.19 -6.00
C VAL A 222 -14.00 -15.81 -7.07
N VAL A 223 -14.67 -14.94 -7.82
CA VAL A 223 -15.64 -15.32 -8.85
C VAL A 223 -14.97 -15.42 -10.21
N ASP A 224 -14.05 -14.47 -10.50
CA ASP A 224 -13.37 -14.43 -11.78
C ASP A 224 -12.04 -13.67 -11.71
N ILE A 225 -11.11 -13.99 -12.62
CA ILE A 225 -9.85 -13.31 -12.85
C ILE A 225 -9.64 -13.23 -14.36
N GLU A 226 -9.73 -12.05 -14.95
CA GLU A 226 -9.61 -11.83 -16.39
C GLU A 226 -8.49 -10.81 -16.67
N PRO A 227 -7.78 -10.87 -17.80
CA PRO A 227 -6.89 -9.80 -18.19
C PRO A 227 -7.63 -8.46 -18.18
N ALA A 228 -7.00 -7.42 -17.59
CA ALA A 228 -7.60 -6.09 -17.59
C ALA A 228 -7.70 -5.57 -19.02
N ASN A 229 -8.87 -5.08 -19.40
CA ASN A 229 -9.03 -4.41 -20.69
C ASN A 229 -8.20 -3.12 -20.65
N GLY A 230 -7.22 -3.01 -21.55
CA GLY A 230 -6.34 -1.87 -21.70
C GLY A 230 -7.06 -0.59 -22.16
#